data_e18e705bf792e2d6de727fdd29921ec5
#
_entry.id   e18e705bf792e2d6de727fdd29921ec5
#
_cell.length_a   1.000
_cell.length_b   1.000
_cell.length_c   1.000
_cell.angle_alpha   90.00
_cell.angle_beta   90.00
_cell.angle_gamma   90.00
#
_symmetry.space_group_name_H-M   'P 1'
#
loop_
_entity.id
_entity.type
_entity.pdbx_description
1 polymer ?
#
loop_
_entity_poly.entity_id
_entity_poly.type
_entity_poly.pdbx_seq_one_letter_code
_entity_poly.pdbx_strand_id
1 'polypeptide(L)'
;MKRIIFLTGPPGIGKTTVLLKAVEKLRSMGYRVGGMMSREVRERGVRVGFKIVDLSTGREGWLAHVKQPVGPKISKYRVNLSDLESVGVKSVREAVLNADLIVIDEVGPMELFSKPFRDVVKAALESGKPVLGTIHYRARDSLVTMIKSREDVEVLKVTTANRGHLHKTIIETVSKIYRGGDPEDRRGIRKL
;
A
#
# COMPACT_ATOMS: atom_id res chain seq x y z
N MET A 1 7.80 6.55 18.07
CA MET A 1 8.45 6.57 16.73
C MET A 1 7.38 6.30 15.68
N LYS A 2 7.35 7.06 14.57
CA LYS A 2 6.39 6.85 13.49
C LYS A 2 6.79 5.60 12.71
N ARG A 3 5.93 4.56 12.75
CA ARG A 3 6.16 3.29 12.05
C ARG A 3 5.29 3.11 10.81
N ILE A 4 4.34 4.02 10.59
CA ILE A 4 3.41 3.99 9.48
C ILE A 4 3.71 5.17 8.58
N ILE A 5 3.98 4.92 7.31
CA ILE A 5 4.33 5.94 6.33
C ILE A 5 3.33 5.87 5.17
N PHE A 6 2.63 6.95 4.91
CA PHE A 6 1.80 7.09 3.73
C PHE A 6 2.31 8.20 2.81
N LEU A 7 2.40 7.90 1.52
CA LEU A 7 2.69 8.87 0.49
C LEU A 7 1.41 9.50 -0.03
N THR A 8 1.42 10.80 -0.25
CA THR A 8 0.31 11.53 -0.86
C THR A 8 0.82 12.50 -1.93
N GLY A 9 -0.07 12.94 -2.78
CA GLY A 9 0.25 13.89 -3.86
C GLY A 9 -0.65 13.71 -5.07
N PRO A 10 -0.58 14.62 -6.06
CA PRO A 10 -1.40 14.58 -7.26
C PRO A 10 -1.31 13.24 -8.01
N PRO A 11 -2.34 12.85 -8.77
CA PRO A 11 -2.25 11.72 -9.69
C PRO A 11 -1.06 11.87 -10.64
N GLY A 12 -0.36 10.75 -10.89
CA GLY A 12 0.80 10.74 -11.82
C GLY A 12 2.09 11.36 -11.28
N ILE A 13 2.13 11.91 -10.06
CA ILE A 13 3.36 12.52 -9.48
C ILE A 13 4.48 11.50 -9.25
N GLY A 14 4.17 10.20 -9.17
CA GLY A 14 5.14 9.13 -8.96
C GLY A 14 5.09 8.47 -7.58
N LYS A 15 3.98 8.55 -6.84
CA LYS A 15 3.81 7.89 -5.52
C LYS A 15 4.16 6.40 -5.57
N THR A 16 3.50 5.66 -6.44
CA THR A 16 3.74 4.23 -6.65
C THR A 16 5.18 3.91 -7.05
N THR A 17 5.80 4.75 -7.87
CA THR A 17 7.21 4.59 -8.26
C THR A 17 8.16 4.74 -7.07
N VAL A 18 7.93 5.75 -6.21
CA VAL A 18 8.71 5.95 -4.97
C VAL A 18 8.53 4.75 -4.04
N LEU A 19 7.28 4.30 -3.87
CA LEU A 19 6.95 3.15 -3.04
C LEU A 19 7.62 1.87 -3.56
N LEU A 20 7.54 1.58 -4.86
CA LEU A 20 8.19 0.41 -5.49
C LEU A 20 9.69 0.40 -5.26
N LYS A 21 10.39 1.52 -5.48
CA LYS A 21 11.83 1.62 -5.24
C LYS A 21 12.19 1.32 -3.78
N ALA A 22 11.38 1.76 -2.83
CA ALA A 22 11.59 1.45 -1.42
C ALA A 22 11.36 -0.04 -1.13
N VAL A 23 10.28 -0.62 -1.65
CA VAL A 23 9.93 -2.04 -1.51
C VAL A 23 11.03 -2.94 -2.08
N GLU A 24 11.48 -2.69 -3.30
CA GLU A 24 12.53 -3.46 -3.97
C GLU A 24 13.83 -3.45 -3.16
N LYS A 25 14.22 -2.27 -2.67
CA LYS A 25 15.44 -2.12 -1.86
C LYS A 25 15.29 -2.83 -0.51
N LEU A 26 14.15 -2.70 0.18
CA LEU A 26 13.92 -3.38 1.46
C LEU A 26 13.90 -4.91 1.28
N ARG A 27 13.31 -5.43 0.19
CA ARG A 27 13.40 -6.85 -0.16
C ARG A 27 14.85 -7.31 -0.37
N SER A 28 15.66 -6.53 -1.10
CA SER A 28 17.08 -6.85 -1.30
C SER A 28 17.91 -6.81 -0.01
N MET A 29 17.39 -6.17 1.04
CA MET A 29 17.97 -6.15 2.39
C MET A 29 17.47 -7.29 3.28
N GLY A 30 16.62 -8.20 2.74
CA GLY A 30 16.13 -9.39 3.45
C GLY A 30 14.79 -9.21 4.17
N TYR A 31 14.12 -8.05 4.04
CA TYR A 31 12.79 -7.88 4.64
C TYR A 31 11.72 -8.64 3.84
N ARG A 32 10.87 -9.38 4.55
CA ARG A 32 9.66 -9.98 3.97
C ARG A 32 8.62 -8.89 3.77
N VAL A 33 8.34 -8.55 2.53
CA VAL A 33 7.37 -7.51 2.17
C VAL A 33 6.14 -8.15 1.57
N GLY A 34 4.98 -7.92 2.18
CA GLY A 34 3.68 -8.38 1.72
C GLY A 34 2.66 -7.25 1.63
N GLY A 35 1.46 -7.58 1.19
CA GLY A 35 0.37 -6.64 0.99
C GLY A 35 0.04 -6.43 -0.48
N MET A 36 -0.65 -5.35 -0.79
CA MET A 36 -1.18 -5.09 -2.13
C MET A 36 -0.59 -3.84 -2.77
N MET A 37 -0.51 -3.90 -4.09
CA MET A 37 -0.28 -2.74 -4.94
C MET A 37 -1.29 -2.67 -6.08
N SER A 38 -1.61 -1.46 -6.51
CA SER A 38 -2.38 -1.24 -7.73
C SER A 38 -1.49 -0.80 -8.88
N ARG A 39 -1.89 -1.16 -10.09
CA ARG A 39 -1.25 -0.70 -11.32
C ARG A 39 -2.25 -0.32 -12.38
N GLU A 40 -1.97 0.76 -13.07
CA GLU A 40 -2.75 1.21 -14.22
C GLU A 40 -2.58 0.26 -15.42
N VAL A 41 -3.66 -0.04 -16.12
CA VAL A 41 -3.65 -0.82 -17.36
C VAL A 41 -4.11 0.07 -18.52
N ARG A 42 -3.33 0.05 -19.61
CA ARG A 42 -3.64 0.77 -20.84
C ARG A 42 -3.73 -0.19 -22.04
N GLU A 43 -4.71 0.08 -22.88
CA GLU A 43 -4.86 -0.55 -24.20
C GLU A 43 -4.73 0.54 -25.26
N ARG A 44 -3.82 0.38 -26.19
CA ARG A 44 -3.54 1.36 -27.28
C ARG A 44 -3.37 2.79 -26.73
N GLY A 45 -2.65 2.95 -25.62
CA GLY A 45 -2.39 4.23 -24.96
C GLY A 45 -3.54 4.76 -24.09
N VAL A 46 -4.73 4.20 -24.19
CA VAL A 46 -5.90 4.63 -23.40
C VAL A 46 -6.00 3.80 -22.12
N ARG A 47 -6.16 4.47 -20.97
CA ARG A 47 -6.35 3.79 -19.70
C ARG A 47 -7.72 3.11 -19.66
N VAL A 48 -7.71 1.78 -19.49
CA VAL A 48 -8.91 0.93 -19.45
C VAL A 48 -9.27 0.46 -18.04
N GLY A 49 -8.31 0.47 -17.11
CA GLY A 49 -8.58 0.03 -15.76
C GLY A 49 -7.35 0.02 -14.86
N PHE A 50 -7.51 -0.64 -13.72
CA PHE A 50 -6.48 -0.83 -12.71
C PHE A 50 -6.50 -2.29 -12.26
N LYS A 51 -5.34 -2.88 -12.10
CA LYS A 51 -5.16 -4.20 -11.48
C LYS A 51 -4.69 -4.08 -10.04
N ILE A 52 -5.02 -5.06 -9.23
CA ILE A 52 -4.44 -5.30 -7.91
C ILE A 52 -3.41 -6.41 -8.06
N VAL A 53 -2.30 -6.28 -7.37
CA VAL A 53 -1.23 -7.28 -7.32
C VAL A 53 -0.94 -7.61 -5.87
N ASP A 54 -0.99 -8.88 -5.52
CA ASP A 54 -0.47 -9.40 -4.26
C ASP A 54 1.06 -9.42 -4.33
N LEU A 55 1.71 -8.67 -3.47
CA LEU A 55 3.17 -8.53 -3.47
C LEU A 55 3.92 -9.80 -3.04
N SER A 56 3.27 -10.70 -2.32
CA SER A 56 3.91 -11.94 -1.84
C SER A 56 3.88 -13.04 -2.88
N THR A 57 2.77 -13.15 -3.62
CA THR A 57 2.53 -14.27 -4.55
C THR A 57 2.57 -13.87 -6.02
N GLY A 58 2.47 -12.57 -6.32
CA GLY A 58 2.32 -12.06 -7.68
C GLY A 58 0.91 -12.28 -8.28
N ARG A 59 -0.05 -12.82 -7.49
CA ARG A 59 -1.44 -12.99 -7.95
C ARG A 59 -2.05 -11.64 -8.28
N GLU A 60 -2.78 -11.58 -9.39
CA GLU A 60 -3.43 -10.38 -9.87
C GLU A 60 -4.96 -10.52 -9.91
N GLY A 61 -5.65 -9.40 -9.78
CA GLY A 61 -7.07 -9.23 -10.04
C GLY A 61 -7.36 -7.85 -10.62
N TRP A 62 -8.59 -7.61 -11.04
CA TRP A 62 -9.03 -6.28 -11.47
C TRP A 62 -9.53 -5.47 -10.27
N LEU A 63 -8.91 -4.32 -9.99
CA LEU A 63 -9.48 -3.34 -9.04
C LEU A 63 -10.68 -2.65 -9.67
N ALA A 64 -10.53 -2.17 -10.90
CA ALA A 64 -11.59 -1.50 -11.65
C ALA A 64 -11.31 -1.57 -13.15
N HIS A 65 -12.38 -1.60 -13.94
CA HIS A 65 -12.26 -1.66 -15.40
C HIS A 65 -13.44 -0.96 -16.09
N VAL A 66 -13.23 -0.41 -17.30
CA VAL A 66 -14.28 0.27 -18.08
C VAL A 66 -15.38 -0.70 -18.54
N LYS A 67 -15.06 -1.99 -18.70
CA LYS A 67 -16.00 -3.05 -19.11
C LYS A 67 -16.50 -3.90 -17.93
N GLN A 68 -16.18 -3.54 -16.69
CA GLN A 68 -16.66 -4.28 -15.52
C GLN A 68 -18.20 -4.18 -15.46
N PRO A 69 -18.92 -5.32 -15.43
CA PRO A 69 -20.40 -5.29 -15.57
C PRO A 69 -21.11 -4.82 -14.31
N VAL A 70 -20.56 -5.15 -13.13
CA VAL A 70 -21.18 -4.87 -11.83
C VAL A 70 -20.20 -4.20 -10.89
N GLY A 71 -20.73 -3.47 -9.90
CA GLY A 71 -19.94 -2.79 -8.86
C GLY A 71 -20.10 -1.27 -8.87
N PRO A 72 -19.60 -0.60 -7.83
CA PRO A 72 -19.67 0.85 -7.70
C PRO A 72 -18.96 1.55 -8.86
N LYS A 73 -19.52 2.69 -9.30
CA LYS A 73 -18.97 3.45 -10.42
C LYS A 73 -18.15 4.64 -9.91
N ILE A 74 -16.93 4.77 -10.43
CA ILE A 74 -16.09 5.98 -10.29
C ILE A 74 -15.67 6.42 -11.68
N SER A 75 -16.11 7.62 -12.09
CA SER A 75 -15.88 8.13 -13.43
C SER A 75 -16.36 7.12 -14.49
N LYS A 76 -15.50 6.67 -15.38
CA LYS A 76 -15.82 5.67 -16.42
C LYS A 76 -15.60 4.22 -15.99
N TYR A 77 -15.04 3.98 -14.78
CA TYR A 77 -14.72 2.64 -14.28
C TYR A 77 -15.80 2.13 -13.33
N ARG A 78 -15.94 0.80 -13.27
CA ARG A 78 -16.62 0.12 -12.16
C ARG A 78 -15.60 -0.68 -11.36
N VAL A 79 -15.78 -0.65 -10.03
CA VAL A 79 -14.91 -1.37 -9.09
C VAL A 79 -15.32 -2.84 -9.03
N ASN A 80 -14.34 -3.73 -9.14
CA ASN A 80 -14.53 -5.16 -8.92
C ASN A 80 -14.28 -5.49 -7.45
N LEU A 81 -15.34 -5.47 -6.65
CA LEU A 81 -15.25 -5.75 -5.22
C LEU A 81 -14.80 -7.19 -4.94
N SER A 82 -15.17 -8.15 -5.80
CA SER A 82 -14.77 -9.56 -5.65
C SER A 82 -13.25 -9.73 -5.73
N ASP A 83 -12.61 -9.14 -6.74
CA ASP A 83 -11.16 -9.20 -6.89
C ASP A 83 -10.44 -8.35 -5.83
N LEU A 84 -11.01 -7.18 -5.47
CA LEU A 84 -10.47 -6.37 -4.39
C LEU A 84 -10.41 -7.18 -3.08
N GLU A 85 -11.43 -7.97 -2.78
CA GLU A 85 -11.49 -8.77 -1.57
C GLU A 85 -10.65 -10.04 -1.66
N SER A 86 -10.75 -10.78 -2.77
CA SER A 86 -10.05 -12.07 -2.93
C SER A 86 -8.55 -11.95 -3.19
N VAL A 87 -8.08 -10.81 -3.69
CA VAL A 87 -6.65 -10.52 -3.92
C VAL A 87 -6.16 -9.47 -2.95
N GLY A 88 -6.73 -8.25 -2.97
CA GLY A 88 -6.22 -7.12 -2.20
C GLY A 88 -6.36 -7.30 -0.69
N VAL A 89 -7.59 -7.53 -0.20
CA VAL A 89 -7.84 -7.73 1.24
C VAL A 89 -7.09 -8.95 1.76
N LYS A 90 -7.10 -10.04 0.98
CA LYS A 90 -6.38 -11.27 1.36
C LYS A 90 -4.88 -11.02 1.47
N SER A 91 -4.26 -10.34 0.51
CA SER A 91 -2.81 -10.08 0.53
C SER A 91 -2.40 -9.20 1.72
N VAL A 92 -3.20 -8.19 2.09
CA VAL A 92 -2.92 -7.37 3.28
C VAL A 92 -3.10 -8.19 4.56
N ARG A 93 -4.14 -9.04 4.65
CA ARG A 93 -4.35 -9.94 5.80
C ARG A 93 -3.17 -10.90 6.00
N GLU A 94 -2.72 -11.54 4.93
CA GLU A 94 -1.54 -12.42 4.97
C GLU A 94 -0.27 -11.66 5.36
N ALA A 95 -0.11 -10.42 4.90
CA ALA A 95 1.02 -9.57 5.28
C ALA A 95 0.99 -9.20 6.77
N VAL A 96 -0.18 -8.93 7.34
CA VAL A 96 -0.34 -8.70 8.78
C VAL A 96 0.20 -9.88 9.59
N LEU A 97 0.00 -11.09 9.12
CA LEU A 97 0.47 -12.32 9.81
C LEU A 97 1.97 -12.57 9.55
N ASN A 98 2.41 -12.49 8.30
CA ASN A 98 3.65 -13.13 7.86
C ASN A 98 4.74 -12.17 7.38
N ALA A 99 4.43 -10.90 7.06
CA ALA A 99 5.42 -9.95 6.55
C ALA A 99 6.12 -9.18 7.68
N ASP A 100 7.30 -8.65 7.35
CA ASP A 100 7.99 -7.67 8.19
C ASP A 100 7.51 -6.25 7.83
N LEU A 101 7.19 -5.98 6.58
CA LEU A 101 6.63 -4.71 6.10
C LEU A 101 5.31 -4.96 5.37
N ILE A 102 4.26 -4.25 5.76
CA ILE A 102 2.96 -4.28 5.10
C ILE A 102 2.87 -3.14 4.09
N VAL A 103 2.46 -3.44 2.86
CA VAL A 103 2.28 -2.44 1.79
C VAL A 103 0.82 -2.33 1.41
N ILE A 104 0.33 -1.08 1.27
CA ILE A 104 -1.04 -0.77 0.85
C ILE A 104 -1.02 0.39 -0.15
N ASP A 105 -1.11 0.08 -1.44
CA ASP A 105 -1.16 1.07 -2.52
C ASP A 105 -2.41 0.81 -3.40
N GLU A 106 -3.44 1.61 -3.23
CA GLU A 106 -3.67 2.89 -2.55
C GLU A 106 -4.84 2.78 -1.53
N VAL A 107 -4.86 3.63 -0.48
CA VAL A 107 -6.10 3.89 0.29
C VAL A 107 -6.83 5.03 -0.41
N GLY A 108 -7.72 4.68 -1.31
CA GLY A 108 -8.37 5.61 -2.21
C GLY A 108 -9.85 5.31 -2.47
N PRO A 109 -10.52 6.14 -3.28
CA PRO A 109 -11.97 6.09 -3.48
C PRO A 109 -12.48 4.74 -4.02
N MET A 110 -11.67 3.99 -4.79
CA MET A 110 -12.07 2.70 -5.32
C MET A 110 -12.08 1.62 -4.23
N GLU A 111 -11.02 1.56 -3.45
CA GLU A 111 -10.83 0.57 -2.39
C GLU A 111 -11.77 0.80 -1.22
N LEU A 112 -12.10 2.05 -0.93
CA LEU A 112 -12.95 2.46 0.19
C LEU A 112 -14.43 2.05 0.05
N PHE A 113 -14.86 1.55 -1.11
CA PHE A 113 -16.18 0.91 -1.25
C PHE A 113 -16.27 -0.44 -0.54
N SER A 114 -15.15 -1.15 -0.36
CA SER A 114 -15.13 -2.43 0.33
C SER A 114 -15.02 -2.25 1.84
N LYS A 115 -16.01 -2.76 2.58
CA LYS A 115 -15.94 -2.82 4.05
C LYS A 115 -14.79 -3.74 4.51
N PRO A 116 -14.61 -4.95 3.95
CA PRO A 116 -13.45 -5.79 4.27
C PRO A 116 -12.10 -5.11 4.04
N PHE A 117 -11.96 -4.28 3.00
CA PHE A 117 -10.76 -3.50 2.79
C PHE A 117 -10.53 -2.48 3.92
N ARG A 118 -11.57 -1.76 4.33
CA ARG A 118 -11.48 -0.82 5.47
C ARG A 118 -11.06 -1.53 6.75
N ASP A 119 -11.62 -2.71 7.00
CA ASP A 119 -11.33 -3.49 8.20
C ASP A 119 -9.88 -4.02 8.20
N VAL A 120 -9.38 -4.51 7.06
CA VAL A 120 -7.99 -5.00 6.97
C VAL A 120 -6.95 -3.88 7.03
N VAL A 121 -7.27 -2.69 6.52
CA VAL A 121 -6.42 -1.50 6.70
C VAL A 121 -6.28 -1.16 8.19
N LYS A 122 -7.39 -1.12 8.94
CA LYS A 122 -7.34 -0.91 10.39
C LYS A 122 -6.49 -1.98 11.09
N ALA A 123 -6.70 -3.25 10.77
CA ALA A 123 -5.90 -4.34 11.31
C ALA A 123 -4.40 -4.18 11.02
N ALA A 124 -4.04 -3.74 9.83
CA ALA A 124 -2.65 -3.45 9.47
C ALA A 124 -2.06 -2.32 10.33
N LEU A 125 -2.81 -1.24 10.55
CA LEU A 125 -2.38 -0.12 11.38
C LEU A 125 -2.19 -0.51 12.86
N GLU A 126 -3.01 -1.44 13.36
CA GLU A 126 -2.95 -1.93 14.74
C GLU A 126 -1.95 -3.10 14.95
N SER A 127 -1.41 -3.65 13.88
CA SER A 127 -0.53 -4.84 13.92
C SER A 127 0.80 -4.65 14.65
N GLY A 128 1.18 -3.42 14.95
CA GLY A 128 2.51 -3.10 15.49
C GLY A 128 3.64 -3.11 14.44
N LYS A 129 3.38 -3.62 13.24
CA LYS A 129 4.35 -3.71 12.15
C LYS A 129 4.47 -2.39 11.39
N PRO A 130 5.61 -2.11 10.73
CA PRO A 130 5.71 -1.03 9.78
C PRO A 130 4.70 -1.18 8.63
N VAL A 131 4.04 -0.08 8.29
CA VAL A 131 3.13 0.00 7.14
C VAL A 131 3.65 1.08 6.19
N LEU A 132 3.75 0.75 4.91
CA LEU A 132 4.08 1.69 3.84
C LEU A 132 2.96 1.69 2.81
N GLY A 133 2.41 2.86 2.51
CA GLY A 133 1.33 2.92 1.55
C GLY A 133 1.18 4.26 0.85
N THR A 134 0.11 4.39 0.08
CA THR A 134 -0.31 5.65 -0.50
C THR A 134 -1.73 6.00 -0.08
N ILE A 135 -1.99 7.29 0.10
CA ILE A 135 -3.32 7.84 0.36
C ILE A 135 -3.69 8.78 -0.77
N HIS A 136 -4.89 8.61 -1.27
CA HIS A 136 -5.41 9.49 -2.31
C HIS A 136 -5.43 10.96 -1.86
N TYR A 137 -4.91 11.85 -2.70
CA TYR A 137 -4.62 13.24 -2.37
C TYR A 137 -5.83 14.04 -1.86
N ARG A 138 -7.02 13.79 -2.43
CA ARG A 138 -8.27 14.51 -2.14
C ARG A 138 -9.35 13.68 -1.47
N ALA A 139 -9.05 12.45 -1.04
CA ALA A 139 -10.07 11.62 -0.41
C ALA A 139 -10.55 12.27 0.90
N ARG A 140 -11.87 12.47 0.97
CA ARG A 140 -12.58 12.92 2.17
C ARG A 140 -13.37 11.73 2.70
N ASP A 141 -12.72 10.91 3.49
CA ASP A 141 -13.27 9.68 4.03
C ASP A 141 -12.88 9.54 5.49
N SER A 142 -13.75 8.97 6.32
CA SER A 142 -13.51 8.81 7.75
C SER A 142 -12.25 7.98 8.05
N LEU A 143 -11.99 6.91 7.28
CA LEU A 143 -10.79 6.10 7.43
C LEU A 143 -9.53 6.92 7.09
N VAL A 144 -9.56 7.68 6.01
CA VAL A 144 -8.44 8.55 5.61
C VAL A 144 -8.18 9.64 6.65
N THR A 145 -9.23 10.23 7.21
CA THR A 145 -9.13 11.22 8.28
C THR A 145 -8.53 10.58 9.53
N MET A 146 -9.01 9.42 9.92
CA MET A 146 -8.48 8.67 11.06
C MET A 146 -6.99 8.34 10.86
N ILE A 147 -6.59 7.84 9.69
CA ILE A 147 -5.17 7.56 9.39
C ILE A 147 -4.32 8.81 9.58
N LYS A 148 -4.75 9.95 9.02
CA LYS A 148 -3.99 11.21 9.10
C LYS A 148 -3.90 11.81 10.49
N SER A 149 -4.83 11.50 11.39
CA SER A 149 -4.85 12.00 12.77
C SER A 149 -4.02 11.16 13.76
N ARG A 150 -3.53 9.98 13.34
CA ARG A 150 -2.75 9.11 14.22
C ARG A 150 -1.35 9.67 14.46
N GLU A 151 -0.90 9.63 15.71
CA GLU A 151 0.45 10.10 16.10
C GLU A 151 1.58 9.23 15.55
N ASP A 152 1.31 7.93 15.32
CA ASP A 152 2.28 6.96 14.80
C ASP A 152 2.35 6.94 13.26
N VAL A 153 1.57 7.79 12.57
CA VAL A 153 1.56 7.93 11.11
C VAL A 153 2.38 9.15 10.68
N GLU A 154 3.13 8.97 9.61
CA GLU A 154 3.75 10.04 8.85
C GLU A 154 3.17 10.09 7.44
N VAL A 155 2.67 11.26 7.04
CA VAL A 155 2.17 11.49 5.68
C VAL A 155 3.18 12.35 4.91
N LEU A 156 3.83 11.76 3.93
CA LEU A 156 4.85 12.42 3.11
C LEU A 156 4.27 12.85 1.76
N LYS A 157 4.35 14.15 1.47
CA LYS A 157 3.92 14.68 0.18
C LYS A 157 4.99 14.43 -0.89
N VAL A 158 4.62 13.70 -1.93
CA VAL A 158 5.47 13.50 -3.12
C VAL A 158 5.37 14.72 -4.04
N THR A 159 6.50 15.23 -4.45
CA THR A 159 6.64 16.39 -5.34
C THR A 159 7.66 16.09 -6.44
N THR A 160 7.72 16.92 -7.48
CA THR A 160 8.78 16.81 -8.50
C THR A 160 10.18 16.96 -7.93
N ALA A 161 10.34 17.79 -6.89
CA ALA A 161 11.62 18.04 -6.25
C ALA A 161 12.13 16.83 -5.41
N ASN A 162 11.21 16.08 -4.75
CA ASN A 162 11.64 15.02 -3.81
C ASN A 162 11.45 13.57 -4.33
N ARG A 163 10.65 13.33 -5.36
CA ARG A 163 10.33 11.98 -5.85
C ARG A 163 11.56 11.15 -6.25
N GLY A 164 12.67 11.81 -6.60
CA GLY A 164 13.92 11.15 -6.99
C GLY A 164 14.66 10.47 -5.82
N HIS A 165 14.50 10.97 -4.60
CA HIS A 165 15.25 10.53 -3.43
C HIS A 165 14.40 10.13 -2.21
N LEU A 166 13.10 10.42 -2.21
CA LEU A 166 12.20 10.15 -1.06
C LEU A 166 12.19 8.67 -0.65
N HIS A 167 12.38 7.74 -1.58
CA HIS A 167 12.51 6.31 -1.28
C HIS A 167 13.68 6.02 -0.33
N LYS A 168 14.78 6.79 -0.36
CA LYS A 168 15.93 6.62 0.55
C LYS A 168 15.52 6.93 1.99
N THR A 169 14.80 8.03 2.21
CA THR A 169 14.26 8.41 3.53
C THR A 169 13.33 7.32 4.08
N ILE A 170 12.47 6.75 3.24
CA ILE A 170 11.58 5.65 3.63
C ILE A 170 12.38 4.43 4.07
N ILE A 171 13.38 4.01 3.29
CA ILE A 171 14.26 2.88 3.60
C ILE A 171 14.97 3.10 4.94
N GLU A 172 15.54 4.27 5.16
CA GLU A 172 16.20 4.62 6.42
C GLU A 172 15.25 4.55 7.61
N THR A 173 14.03 5.09 7.46
CA THR A 173 13.02 5.08 8.52
C THR A 173 12.61 3.65 8.87
N VAL A 174 12.26 2.83 7.89
CA VAL A 174 11.91 1.41 8.10
C VAL A 174 13.08 0.66 8.74
N SER A 175 14.31 0.85 8.26
CA SER A 175 15.49 0.20 8.80
C SER A 175 15.78 0.60 10.26
N LYS A 176 15.52 1.85 10.64
CA LYS A 176 15.67 2.32 12.04
C LYS A 176 14.68 1.65 12.97
N ILE A 177 13.44 1.41 12.53
CA ILE A 177 12.43 0.70 13.31
C ILE A 177 12.95 -0.68 13.74
N TYR A 178 13.55 -1.41 12.82
CA TYR A 178 14.09 -2.74 13.09
C TYR A 178 15.43 -2.75 13.82
N ARG A 179 16.23 -1.69 13.72
CA ARG A 179 17.49 -1.58 14.48
C ARG A 179 17.28 -1.16 15.94
N GLY A 180 16.19 -0.45 16.22
CA GLY A 180 15.82 0.00 17.57
C GLY A 180 15.02 -1.03 18.38
N GLY A 181 14.59 -2.15 17.78
CA GLY A 181 13.93 -3.26 18.47
C GLY A 181 14.92 -4.19 19.18
N ASP A 182 14.45 -4.88 20.22
CA ASP A 182 15.22 -5.78 21.06
C ASP A 182 16.00 -6.83 20.23
N PRO A 183 17.26 -7.17 20.59
CA PRO A 183 18.07 -8.21 19.91
C PRO A 183 17.39 -9.59 19.86
N GLU A 184 16.40 -9.86 20.71
CA GLU A 184 15.65 -11.13 20.71
C GLU A 184 14.69 -11.25 19.52
N ASP A 185 14.11 -10.18 19.04
CA ASP A 185 13.24 -10.14 17.86
C ASP A 185 13.99 -10.45 16.55
N ARG A 186 15.32 -10.29 16.56
CA ARG A 186 16.17 -10.59 15.39
C ARG A 186 16.43 -12.06 15.16
N ARG A 187 16.18 -12.95 16.14
CA ARG A 187 16.48 -14.38 16.01
C ARG A 187 15.50 -15.14 15.13
N GLY A 188 14.30 -14.57 14.86
CA GLY A 188 13.34 -15.11 13.89
C GLY A 188 13.73 -14.91 12.42
N ILE A 189 14.62 -13.96 12.12
CA ILE A 189 14.97 -13.57 10.74
C ILE A 189 16.18 -14.33 10.18
N ARG A 190 16.95 -15.06 11.01
CA ARG A 190 18.23 -15.71 10.63
C ARG A 190 18.23 -17.25 10.66
N LYS A 191 17.09 -17.91 10.60
CA LYS A 191 17.07 -19.37 10.44
C LYS A 191 16.09 -19.78 9.37
N LEU A 192 16.50 -19.71 8.14
CA LEU A 192 16.13 -20.59 7.01
C LEU A 192 17.21 -20.48 5.95
#